data_635c6b8a09aaf87b2ed1e148681981eb
#
_entry.id   635c6b8a09aaf87b2ed1e148681981eb
#
_cell.length_a   1.000
_cell.length_b   1.000
_cell.length_c   1.000
_cell.angle_alpha   90.00
_cell.angle_beta   90.00
_cell.angle_gamma   90.00
#
_symmetry.space_group_name_H-M   'P 1'
#
loop_
_entity.id
_entity.type
_entity.pdbx_description
1 polymer ?
#
loop_
_entity_poly.entity_id
_entity_poly.type
_entity_poly.pdbx_seq_one_letter_code
_entity_poly.pdbx_strand_id
1 'polypeptide(L)'
;MPKNLLTLTALALVTTAAAVTVAHERGTLTLDKLARRVVALEYSFVDTLVALGVPPVGATLGTQGGDRGTPPYLQPRVKGVAVTGSRAQPSLETMAALRPDLILADAFVHGDVYPQLSRLAPTAALQSRRGSLDDLNAQTLAIGKLVGRETAARQLLADQKALLNKARVFAKKGAPPFVAAVVTPKSLTVHTSGSFVGSFLEDVGRKNLLPVKGDQTQYEISLEGLLALNPSTLVLFTAPDETPITAAWKTNPLWQRLSAVQRGRVYEFNRDNWTRGRGPLALKLMVAQTIASRFLQDAAPPAEFRY
;
A
#
# COMPACT_ATOMS: atom_id res chain seq x y z
N MET A 1 36.09 -68.85 2.32
CA MET A 1 35.18 -67.99 1.56
C MET A 1 35.16 -66.63 2.24
N PRO A 2 35.72 -65.56 1.69
CA PRO A 2 35.65 -64.23 2.29
C PRO A 2 34.36 -63.53 1.91
N LYS A 3 33.64 -62.99 2.93
CA LYS A 3 32.44 -62.17 2.75
C LYS A 3 32.87 -60.75 2.41
N ASN A 4 32.63 -60.31 1.16
CA ASN A 4 32.79 -58.92 0.77
C ASN A 4 31.68 -58.07 1.39
N LEU A 5 32.06 -57.17 2.31
CA LEU A 5 31.20 -56.13 2.88
C LEU A 5 31.24 -54.94 1.91
N LEU A 6 30.18 -54.72 1.12
CA LEU A 6 30.02 -53.49 0.34
C LEU A 6 29.61 -52.36 1.27
N THR A 7 30.52 -51.44 1.52
CA THR A 7 30.27 -50.17 2.19
C THR A 7 29.58 -49.20 1.23
N LEU A 8 28.29 -48.94 1.42
CA LEU A 8 27.54 -47.93 0.67
C LEU A 8 27.86 -46.55 1.24
N THR A 9 28.70 -45.80 0.56
CA THR A 9 28.98 -44.38 0.93
C THR A 9 27.81 -43.53 0.42
N ALA A 10 26.96 -43.09 1.32
CA ALA A 10 25.90 -42.13 0.99
C ALA A 10 26.53 -40.76 0.73
N LEU A 11 26.55 -40.34 -0.53
CA LEU A 11 26.95 -38.97 -0.92
C LEU A 11 25.81 -38.02 -0.57
N ALA A 12 25.95 -37.28 0.53
CA ALA A 12 25.00 -36.22 0.88
C ALA A 12 25.16 -35.07 -0.13
N LEU A 13 24.20 -34.89 -1.03
CA LEU A 13 24.09 -33.69 -1.84
C LEU A 13 23.80 -32.50 -0.92
N VAL A 14 24.81 -31.71 -0.61
CA VAL A 14 24.63 -30.39 0.00
C VAL A 14 24.11 -29.45 -1.11
N THR A 15 22.79 -29.31 -1.19
CA THR A 15 22.20 -28.25 -2.01
C THR A 15 22.48 -26.91 -1.34
N THR A 16 23.49 -26.18 -1.82
CA THR A 16 23.67 -24.77 -1.47
C THR A 16 22.47 -24.00 -1.98
N ALA A 17 21.65 -23.48 -1.07
CA ALA A 17 20.59 -22.55 -1.44
C ALA A 17 21.22 -21.37 -2.17
N ALA A 18 20.78 -21.09 -3.39
CA ALA A 18 21.30 -19.97 -4.16
C ALA A 18 20.99 -18.65 -3.43
N ALA A 19 21.97 -17.76 -3.35
CA ALA A 19 21.81 -16.44 -2.77
C ALA A 19 20.68 -15.68 -3.50
N VAL A 20 19.85 -14.96 -2.75
CA VAL A 20 18.74 -14.17 -3.29
C VAL A 20 19.12 -12.70 -3.28
N THR A 21 19.07 -12.07 -4.45
CA THR A 21 19.43 -10.66 -4.63
C THR A 21 18.23 -9.86 -5.13
N VAL A 22 17.97 -8.71 -4.49
CA VAL A 22 16.97 -7.73 -4.92
C VAL A 22 17.55 -6.33 -4.92
N ALA A 23 17.20 -5.52 -5.90
CA ALA A 23 17.44 -4.08 -5.88
C ALA A 23 16.41 -3.38 -4.99
N HIS A 24 16.80 -2.33 -4.31
CA HIS A 24 15.95 -1.46 -3.51
C HIS A 24 16.47 -0.02 -3.52
N GLU A 25 15.74 0.93 -2.97
CA GLU A 25 16.03 2.38 -3.08
C GLU A 25 17.37 2.82 -2.44
N ARG A 26 18.02 1.98 -1.68
CA ARG A 26 19.32 2.24 -1.03
C ARG A 26 20.44 1.33 -1.57
N GLY A 27 20.21 0.67 -2.71
CA GLY A 27 21.20 -0.21 -3.37
C GLY A 27 20.67 -1.61 -3.63
N THR A 28 21.48 -2.61 -3.31
CA THR A 28 21.18 -4.03 -3.55
C THR A 28 21.30 -4.81 -2.24
N LEU A 29 20.30 -5.63 -1.95
CA LEU A 29 20.32 -6.57 -0.83
C LEU A 29 20.53 -7.99 -1.37
N THR A 30 21.52 -8.69 -0.83
CA THR A 30 21.77 -10.11 -1.07
C THR A 30 21.62 -10.88 0.24
N LEU A 31 20.79 -11.92 0.22
CA LEU A 31 20.63 -12.85 1.34
C LEU A 31 21.19 -14.22 0.93
N ASP A 32 22.05 -14.80 1.75
CA ASP A 32 22.57 -16.16 1.55
C ASP A 32 21.51 -17.24 1.75
N LYS A 33 20.45 -16.89 2.50
CA LYS A 33 19.30 -17.76 2.81
C LYS A 33 18.00 -16.97 2.73
N LEU A 34 16.92 -17.63 2.34
CA LEU A 34 15.59 -17.05 2.33
C LEU A 34 15.18 -16.58 3.74
N ALA A 35 14.61 -15.38 3.83
CA ALA A 35 14.15 -14.82 5.08
C ALA A 35 12.99 -15.61 5.68
N ARG A 36 13.02 -15.81 6.99
CA ARG A 36 12.02 -16.53 7.78
C ARG A 36 11.46 -15.69 8.93
N ARG A 37 12.21 -14.70 9.39
CA ARG A 37 11.88 -13.84 10.51
C ARG A 37 11.84 -12.39 10.06
N VAL A 38 10.75 -12.05 9.35
CA VAL A 38 10.61 -10.74 8.72
C VAL A 38 9.96 -9.76 9.69
N VAL A 39 10.54 -8.56 9.83
CA VAL A 39 9.89 -7.39 10.43
C VAL A 39 9.48 -6.43 9.32
N ALA A 40 8.22 -5.97 9.37
CA ALA A 40 7.63 -5.09 8.35
C ALA A 40 7.26 -3.72 8.95
N LEU A 41 7.81 -2.64 8.40
CA LEU A 41 7.63 -1.28 8.93
C LEU A 41 6.55 -0.47 8.21
N GLU A 42 5.84 -1.05 7.23
CA GLU A 42 4.69 -0.46 6.54
C GLU A 42 3.57 -1.48 6.33
N TYR A 43 2.33 -0.99 6.31
CA TYR A 43 1.16 -1.86 6.13
C TYR A 43 1.14 -2.54 4.76
N SER A 44 1.70 -1.91 3.71
CA SER A 44 1.82 -2.53 2.38
C SER A 44 2.69 -3.78 2.41
N PHE A 45 3.77 -3.78 3.20
CA PHE A 45 4.65 -4.94 3.36
C PHE A 45 3.98 -6.03 4.19
N VAL A 46 3.26 -5.64 5.26
CA VAL A 46 2.45 -6.59 6.05
C VAL A 46 1.39 -7.25 5.18
N ASP A 47 0.65 -6.47 4.40
CA ASP A 47 -0.37 -6.94 3.47
C ASP A 47 0.21 -7.94 2.47
N THR A 48 1.34 -7.57 1.84
CA THR A 48 2.04 -8.44 0.88
C THR A 48 2.51 -9.74 1.52
N LEU A 49 3.14 -9.69 2.69
CA LEU A 49 3.60 -10.89 3.41
C LEU A 49 2.45 -11.80 3.77
N VAL A 50 1.35 -11.24 4.28
CA VAL A 50 0.14 -12.01 4.60
C VAL A 50 -0.48 -12.62 3.34
N ALA A 51 -0.55 -11.87 2.24
CA ALA A 51 -1.05 -12.37 0.96
C ALA A 51 -0.20 -13.53 0.41
N LEU A 52 1.11 -13.52 0.68
CA LEU A 52 2.05 -14.59 0.32
C LEU A 52 2.04 -15.78 1.29
N GLY A 53 1.24 -15.74 2.37
CA GLY A 53 1.19 -16.80 3.39
C GLY A 53 2.44 -16.82 4.30
N VAL A 54 3.14 -15.72 4.46
CA VAL A 54 4.34 -15.57 5.31
C VAL A 54 4.13 -14.39 6.25
N PRO A 55 3.28 -14.50 7.29
CA PRO A 55 3.05 -13.39 8.22
C PRO A 55 4.36 -12.96 8.89
N PRO A 56 4.58 -11.64 9.10
CA PRO A 56 5.78 -11.14 9.74
C PRO A 56 5.83 -11.55 11.22
N VAL A 57 7.03 -11.67 11.78
CA VAL A 57 7.21 -11.90 13.23
C VAL A 57 7.00 -10.62 14.05
N GLY A 58 7.14 -9.45 13.43
CA GLY A 58 6.87 -8.15 14.01
C GLY A 58 6.51 -7.12 12.96
N ALA A 59 5.71 -6.12 13.34
CA ALA A 59 5.34 -5.03 12.46
C ALA A 59 4.99 -3.75 13.24
N THR A 60 5.05 -2.60 12.55
CA THR A 60 4.69 -1.28 13.11
C THR A 60 3.17 -1.11 13.15
N LEU A 61 2.51 -1.80 14.06
CA LEU A 61 1.05 -1.83 14.22
C LEU A 61 0.51 -0.85 15.29
N GLY A 62 1.41 -0.16 16.00
CA GLY A 62 1.06 0.75 17.09
C GLY A 62 0.52 2.10 16.61
N THR A 63 0.04 2.89 17.58
CA THR A 63 -0.57 4.21 17.35
C THR A 63 0.30 5.38 17.80
N GLN A 64 1.52 5.13 18.26
CA GLN A 64 2.46 6.15 18.73
C GLN A 64 2.75 7.18 17.62
N GLY A 65 3.06 8.41 17.99
CA GLY A 65 3.38 9.49 17.05
C GLY A 65 2.20 9.91 16.16
N GLY A 66 0.96 9.68 16.61
CA GLY A 66 -0.26 10.04 15.88
C GLY A 66 -0.64 9.07 14.75
N ASP A 67 -0.03 7.88 14.71
CA ASP A 67 -0.47 6.85 13.77
C ASP A 67 -1.84 6.29 14.20
N ARG A 68 -2.69 5.96 13.25
CA ARG A 68 -4.04 5.42 13.48
C ARG A 68 -4.06 3.91 13.72
N GLY A 69 -2.90 3.26 13.78
CA GLY A 69 -2.78 1.81 13.92
C GLY A 69 -3.17 1.03 12.66
N THR A 70 -3.39 -0.25 12.83
CA THR A 70 -3.61 -1.20 11.73
C THR A 70 -4.91 -0.94 10.97
N PRO A 71 -4.89 -0.86 9.63
CA PRO A 71 -6.11 -0.75 8.82
C PRO A 71 -7.13 -1.88 9.11
N PRO A 72 -8.44 -1.59 9.15
CA PRO A 72 -9.47 -2.55 9.55
C PRO A 72 -9.42 -3.90 8.81
N TYR A 73 -9.22 -3.89 7.48
CA TYR A 73 -9.18 -5.13 6.69
C TYR A 73 -7.99 -6.04 7.05
N LEU A 74 -6.92 -5.45 7.62
CA LEU A 74 -5.68 -6.17 7.95
C LEU A 74 -5.68 -6.69 9.39
N GLN A 75 -6.43 -6.05 10.31
CA GLN A 75 -6.48 -6.40 11.75
C GLN A 75 -6.70 -7.91 12.03
N PRO A 76 -7.65 -8.61 11.38
CA PRO A 76 -7.85 -10.03 11.64
C PRO A 76 -6.65 -10.92 11.26
N ARG A 77 -5.80 -10.43 10.36
CA ARG A 77 -4.68 -11.16 9.74
C ARG A 77 -3.36 -11.00 10.47
N VAL A 78 -3.28 -10.04 11.39
CA VAL A 78 -2.06 -9.72 12.15
C VAL A 78 -2.15 -10.13 13.63
N LYS A 79 -3.13 -10.94 13.98
CA LYS A 79 -3.25 -11.47 15.34
C LYS A 79 -1.99 -12.28 15.69
N GLY A 80 -1.36 -11.96 16.83
CA GLY A 80 -0.13 -12.61 17.27
C GLY A 80 1.16 -12.06 16.66
N VAL A 81 1.09 -11.10 15.73
CA VAL A 81 2.28 -10.36 15.25
C VAL A 81 2.73 -9.38 16.33
N ALA A 82 4.03 -9.41 16.67
CA ALA A 82 4.58 -8.50 17.67
C ALA A 82 4.53 -7.04 17.19
N VAL A 83 4.12 -6.12 18.07
CA VAL A 83 4.07 -4.69 17.75
C VAL A 83 5.46 -4.09 17.94
N THR A 84 6.08 -3.61 16.86
CA THR A 84 7.40 -2.98 16.86
C THR A 84 7.33 -1.45 16.80
N GLY A 85 6.39 -0.85 17.50
CA GLY A 85 6.11 0.58 17.46
C GLY A 85 5.10 0.95 16.38
N SER A 86 5.07 2.23 16.02
CA SER A 86 4.28 2.75 14.89
C SER A 86 5.16 2.97 13.65
N ARG A 87 4.55 3.27 12.52
CA ARG A 87 5.28 3.60 11.28
C ARG A 87 6.18 4.83 11.44
N ALA A 88 5.73 5.84 12.19
CA ALA A 88 6.51 7.05 12.44
C ALA A 88 7.60 6.86 13.52
N GLN A 89 7.38 5.91 14.43
CA GLN A 89 8.25 5.67 15.58
C GLN A 89 8.47 4.14 15.77
N PRO A 90 9.29 3.51 14.91
CA PRO A 90 9.64 2.10 15.06
C PRO A 90 10.56 1.89 16.27
N SER A 91 10.32 0.83 17.03
CA SER A 91 11.13 0.46 18.22
C SER A 91 12.26 -0.47 17.83
N LEU A 92 13.49 0.04 17.79
CA LEU A 92 14.69 -0.76 17.50
C LEU A 92 14.90 -1.86 18.53
N GLU A 93 14.63 -1.58 19.81
CA GLU A 93 14.76 -2.54 20.92
C GLU A 93 13.83 -3.73 20.73
N THR A 94 12.54 -3.47 20.48
CA THR A 94 11.57 -4.54 20.24
C THR A 94 11.93 -5.35 19.00
N MET A 95 12.39 -4.70 17.93
CA MET A 95 12.86 -5.39 16.73
C MET A 95 14.07 -6.29 17.01
N ALA A 96 15.07 -5.79 17.78
CA ALA A 96 16.24 -6.57 18.17
C ALA A 96 15.86 -7.85 18.94
N ALA A 97 14.93 -7.74 19.88
CA ALA A 97 14.44 -8.88 20.66
C ALA A 97 13.79 -9.96 19.78
N LEU A 98 13.21 -9.58 18.64
CA LEU A 98 12.64 -10.51 17.67
C LEU A 98 13.68 -11.24 16.81
N ARG A 99 14.95 -10.82 16.83
CA ARG A 99 16.06 -11.39 16.04
C ARG A 99 15.62 -11.60 14.57
N PRO A 100 15.26 -10.53 13.85
CA PRO A 100 14.85 -10.65 12.45
C PRO A 100 16.04 -11.05 11.56
N ASP A 101 15.74 -11.76 10.48
CA ASP A 101 16.69 -12.04 9.39
C ASP A 101 16.41 -11.16 8.16
N LEU A 102 15.33 -10.36 8.20
CA LEU A 102 14.99 -9.34 7.20
C LEU A 102 14.13 -8.25 7.84
N ILE A 103 14.46 -7.00 7.51
CA ILE A 103 13.61 -5.84 7.80
C ILE A 103 13.15 -5.23 6.46
N LEU A 104 11.84 -4.99 6.33
CA LEU A 104 11.25 -4.28 5.21
C LEU A 104 10.93 -2.85 5.66
N ALA A 105 11.62 -1.87 5.09
CA ALA A 105 11.52 -0.46 5.43
C ALA A 105 10.99 0.36 4.24
N ASP A 106 10.20 1.40 4.51
CA ASP A 106 9.81 2.37 3.48
C ASP A 106 10.96 3.32 3.19
N ALA A 107 11.26 3.51 1.92
CA ALA A 107 12.40 4.31 1.47
C ALA A 107 12.31 5.79 1.88
N PHE A 108 11.09 6.33 1.99
CA PHE A 108 10.85 7.72 2.37
C PHE A 108 10.69 7.87 3.89
N VAL A 109 9.81 7.07 4.53
CA VAL A 109 9.48 7.23 5.96
C VAL A 109 10.66 6.84 6.85
N HIS A 110 11.41 5.81 6.47
CA HIS A 110 12.47 5.24 7.30
C HIS A 110 13.88 5.59 6.82
N GLY A 111 14.00 6.59 5.92
CA GLY A 111 15.27 7.01 5.34
C GLY A 111 16.33 7.38 6.38
N ASP A 112 15.95 8.15 7.40
CA ASP A 112 16.85 8.64 8.45
C ASP A 112 17.29 7.54 9.43
N VAL A 113 16.43 6.54 9.67
CA VAL A 113 16.72 5.41 10.56
C VAL A 113 17.28 4.19 9.83
N TYR A 114 17.37 4.23 8.51
CA TYR A 114 17.87 3.12 7.68
C TYR A 114 19.25 2.60 8.12
N PRO A 115 20.25 3.46 8.45
CA PRO A 115 21.55 2.97 8.92
C PRO A 115 21.46 2.16 10.21
N GLN A 116 20.55 2.50 11.13
CA GLN A 116 20.34 1.76 12.38
C GLN A 116 19.63 0.42 12.08
N LEU A 117 18.63 0.41 11.19
CA LEU A 117 17.93 -0.80 10.76
C LEU A 117 18.91 -1.80 10.12
N SER A 118 19.78 -1.32 9.23
CA SER A 118 20.76 -2.15 8.52
C SER A 118 21.86 -2.74 9.40
N ARG A 119 22.12 -2.12 10.58
CA ARG A 119 23.01 -2.71 11.60
C ARG A 119 22.31 -3.80 12.39
N LEU A 120 20.99 -3.74 12.49
CA LEU A 120 20.19 -4.70 13.24
C LEU A 120 20.01 -6.01 12.46
N ALA A 121 19.64 -5.90 11.16
CA ALA A 121 19.43 -7.02 10.26
C ALA A 121 19.53 -6.57 8.79
N PRO A 122 19.69 -7.49 7.83
CA PRO A 122 19.52 -7.22 6.42
C PRO A 122 18.23 -6.45 6.16
N THR A 123 18.32 -5.28 5.50
CA THR A 123 17.19 -4.35 5.35
C THR A 123 16.96 -3.97 3.88
N ALA A 124 15.75 -4.20 3.37
CA ALA A 124 15.32 -3.72 2.06
C ALA A 124 14.48 -2.43 2.22
N ALA A 125 14.93 -1.32 1.62
CA ALA A 125 14.19 -0.07 1.54
C ALA A 125 13.37 -0.04 0.24
N LEU A 126 12.06 -0.21 0.35
CA LEU A 126 11.15 -0.30 -0.80
C LEU A 126 10.18 0.92 -0.82
N GLN A 127 9.70 1.27 -2.01
CA GLN A 127 8.69 2.32 -2.14
C GLN A 127 7.35 1.84 -1.58
N SER A 128 6.74 2.63 -0.68
CA SER A 128 5.39 2.40 -0.18
C SER A 128 4.62 3.71 -0.05
N ARG A 129 5.00 4.60 0.88
CA ARG A 129 4.21 5.80 1.19
C ARG A 129 4.04 6.76 0.00
N ARG A 130 5.07 6.89 -0.81
CA ARG A 130 5.08 7.71 -2.03
C ARG A 130 5.02 6.89 -3.31
N GLY A 131 4.85 5.58 -3.19
CA GLY A 131 4.81 4.67 -4.33
C GLY A 131 3.50 4.74 -5.11
N SER A 132 3.59 4.33 -6.36
CA SER A 132 2.50 4.10 -7.32
C SER A 132 1.99 2.66 -7.24
N LEU A 133 1.06 2.29 -8.11
CA LEU A 133 0.65 0.89 -8.31
C LEU A 133 1.78 0.03 -8.87
N ASP A 134 2.64 0.59 -9.73
CA ASP A 134 3.79 -0.14 -10.27
C ASP A 134 4.85 -0.41 -9.19
N ASP A 135 5.06 0.55 -8.26
CA ASP A 135 5.91 0.33 -7.10
C ASP A 135 5.36 -0.76 -6.18
N LEU A 136 4.04 -0.86 -5.99
CA LEU A 136 3.42 -1.97 -5.29
C LEU A 136 3.71 -3.31 -5.98
N ASN A 137 3.63 -3.35 -7.31
CA ASN A 137 3.92 -4.57 -8.08
C ASN A 137 5.40 -4.97 -7.92
N ALA A 138 6.31 -4.02 -8.01
CA ALA A 138 7.76 -4.24 -7.84
C ALA A 138 8.08 -4.73 -6.42
N GLN A 139 7.53 -4.08 -5.38
CA GLN A 139 7.73 -4.51 -3.98
C GLN A 139 7.17 -5.92 -3.72
N THR A 140 6.03 -6.27 -4.33
CA THR A 140 5.42 -7.60 -4.17
C THR A 140 6.35 -8.69 -4.70
N LEU A 141 6.97 -8.46 -5.87
CA LEU A 141 7.96 -9.38 -6.43
C LEU A 141 9.25 -9.45 -5.58
N ALA A 142 9.76 -8.31 -5.14
CA ALA A 142 10.96 -8.24 -4.32
C ALA A 142 10.77 -8.99 -2.98
N ILE A 143 9.65 -8.74 -2.30
CA ILE A 143 9.30 -9.45 -1.06
C ILE A 143 9.13 -10.95 -1.33
N GLY A 144 8.42 -11.32 -2.41
CA GLY A 144 8.24 -12.72 -2.79
C GLY A 144 9.56 -13.46 -3.01
N LYS A 145 10.54 -12.83 -3.65
CA LYS A 145 11.90 -13.37 -3.81
C LYS A 145 12.59 -13.55 -2.47
N LEU A 146 12.63 -12.51 -1.63
CA LEU A 146 13.32 -12.54 -0.34
C LEU A 146 12.81 -13.62 0.61
N VAL A 147 11.50 -13.93 0.56
CA VAL A 147 10.87 -14.94 1.44
C VAL A 147 10.63 -16.29 0.75
N GLY A 148 11.14 -16.50 -0.47
CA GLY A 148 10.99 -17.76 -1.23
C GLY A 148 9.55 -18.03 -1.69
N ARG A 149 8.81 -16.98 -2.02
CA ARG A 149 7.43 -17.03 -2.53
C ARG A 149 7.29 -16.33 -3.89
N GLU A 150 8.35 -16.33 -4.71
CA GLU A 150 8.35 -15.62 -6.00
C GLU A 150 7.23 -16.10 -6.94
N THR A 151 7.01 -17.40 -7.06
CA THR A 151 5.91 -17.94 -7.88
C THR A 151 4.54 -17.47 -7.39
N ALA A 152 4.32 -17.47 -6.07
CA ALA A 152 3.08 -16.95 -5.49
C ALA A 152 2.93 -15.44 -5.72
N ALA A 153 4.02 -14.67 -5.63
CA ALA A 153 4.00 -13.24 -5.92
C ALA A 153 3.62 -12.96 -7.39
N ARG A 154 4.19 -13.72 -8.35
CA ARG A 154 3.82 -13.63 -9.77
C ARG A 154 2.35 -13.97 -10.00
N GLN A 155 1.83 -14.99 -9.32
CA GLN A 155 0.42 -15.34 -9.41
C GLN A 155 -0.48 -14.24 -8.83
N LEU A 156 -0.14 -13.68 -7.66
CA LEU A 156 -0.86 -12.54 -7.08
C LEU A 156 -0.95 -11.35 -8.06
N LEU A 157 0.14 -11.04 -8.76
CA LEU A 157 0.15 -9.96 -9.75
C LEU A 157 -0.68 -10.30 -10.99
N ALA A 158 -0.67 -11.55 -11.44
CA ALA A 158 -1.53 -12.00 -12.54
C ALA A 158 -3.02 -11.90 -12.18
N ASP A 159 -3.39 -12.34 -10.96
CA ASP A 159 -4.76 -12.25 -10.45
C ASP A 159 -5.20 -10.79 -10.29
N GLN A 160 -4.31 -9.93 -9.78
CA GLN A 160 -4.52 -8.49 -9.67
C GLN A 160 -4.78 -7.86 -11.04
N LYS A 161 -3.95 -8.16 -12.05
CA LYS A 161 -4.14 -7.68 -13.41
C LYS A 161 -5.49 -8.11 -14.01
N ALA A 162 -5.88 -9.36 -13.79
CA ALA A 162 -7.19 -9.88 -14.21
C ALA A 162 -8.34 -9.14 -13.52
N LEU A 163 -8.20 -8.84 -12.23
CA LEU A 163 -9.19 -8.08 -11.46
C LEU A 163 -9.33 -6.64 -11.96
N LEU A 164 -8.21 -5.96 -12.22
CA LEU A 164 -8.19 -4.60 -12.79
C LEU A 164 -8.82 -4.57 -14.18
N ASN A 165 -8.52 -5.56 -15.04
CA ASN A 165 -9.15 -5.68 -16.35
C ASN A 165 -10.68 -5.85 -16.25
N LYS A 166 -11.17 -6.64 -15.29
CA LYS A 166 -12.62 -6.75 -15.03
C LYS A 166 -13.22 -5.41 -14.61
N ALA A 167 -12.52 -4.64 -13.78
CA ALA A 167 -13.01 -3.32 -13.37
C ALA A 167 -13.08 -2.34 -14.55
N ARG A 168 -12.10 -2.34 -15.44
CA ARG A 168 -12.05 -1.46 -16.63
C ARG A 168 -13.26 -1.58 -17.53
N VAL A 169 -13.91 -2.74 -17.58
CA VAL A 169 -15.13 -2.94 -18.39
C VAL A 169 -16.27 -1.99 -17.97
N PHE A 170 -16.29 -1.60 -16.69
CA PHE A 170 -17.28 -0.65 -16.17
C PHE A 170 -16.92 0.81 -16.41
N ALA A 171 -15.70 1.11 -16.89
CA ALA A 171 -15.24 2.48 -17.06
C ALA A 171 -15.94 3.15 -18.25
N LYS A 172 -16.64 4.24 -17.95
CA LYS A 172 -17.31 5.07 -18.97
C LYS A 172 -16.27 5.78 -19.82
N LYS A 173 -16.27 5.53 -21.11
CA LYS A 173 -15.43 6.27 -22.07
C LYS A 173 -15.78 7.76 -22.05
N GLY A 174 -14.74 8.61 -22.02
CA GLY A 174 -14.92 10.06 -21.98
C GLY A 174 -15.47 10.59 -20.64
N ALA A 175 -15.45 9.81 -19.56
CA ALA A 175 -15.80 10.32 -18.25
C ALA A 175 -14.87 11.48 -17.86
N PRO A 176 -15.41 12.57 -17.24
CA PRO A 176 -14.58 13.71 -16.84
C PRO A 176 -13.49 13.30 -15.86
N PRO A 177 -12.36 14.03 -15.83
CA PRO A 177 -11.29 13.78 -14.88
C PRO A 177 -11.77 13.91 -13.43
N PHE A 178 -11.15 13.13 -12.53
CA PHE A 178 -11.39 13.19 -11.09
C PHE A 178 -10.26 13.88 -10.34
N VAL A 179 -10.55 14.35 -9.13
CA VAL A 179 -9.58 14.65 -8.08
C VAL A 179 -9.84 13.69 -6.93
N ALA A 180 -8.78 13.05 -6.43
CA ALA A 180 -8.84 12.21 -5.23
C ALA A 180 -8.08 12.89 -4.09
N ALA A 181 -8.65 12.92 -2.88
CA ALA A 181 -8.05 13.59 -1.74
C ALA A 181 -8.27 12.86 -0.43
N VAL A 182 -7.23 12.78 0.39
CA VAL A 182 -7.33 12.47 1.82
C VAL A 182 -7.85 13.70 2.55
N VAL A 183 -8.86 13.52 3.37
CA VAL A 183 -9.45 14.59 4.19
C VAL A 183 -9.28 14.28 5.65
N THR A 184 -8.70 15.25 6.37
CA THR A 184 -8.53 15.22 7.82
C THR A 184 -9.33 16.36 8.46
N PRO A 185 -9.39 16.48 9.79
CA PRO A 185 -9.99 17.64 10.44
C PRO A 185 -9.30 18.98 10.12
N LYS A 186 -8.06 18.95 9.57
CA LYS A 186 -7.23 20.14 9.39
C LYS A 186 -6.82 20.41 7.94
N SER A 187 -6.88 19.39 7.06
CA SER A 187 -6.31 19.50 5.71
C SER A 187 -7.06 18.67 4.67
N LEU A 188 -6.89 19.07 3.42
CA LEU A 188 -7.25 18.30 2.23
C LEU A 188 -5.99 18.08 1.41
N THR A 189 -5.56 16.81 1.33
CA THR A 189 -4.34 16.40 0.61
C THR A 189 -4.73 15.67 -0.66
N VAL A 190 -4.49 16.29 -1.81
CA VAL A 190 -4.79 15.70 -3.13
C VAL A 190 -3.72 14.71 -3.55
N HIS A 191 -4.14 13.72 -4.33
CA HIS A 191 -3.32 12.64 -4.88
C HIS A 191 -3.14 12.81 -6.38
N THR A 192 -1.88 12.89 -6.84
CA THR A 192 -1.54 12.93 -8.27
C THR A 192 -1.56 11.52 -8.89
N SER A 193 -1.43 11.44 -10.22
CA SER A 193 -1.26 10.17 -10.96
C SER A 193 -0.06 9.34 -10.48
N GLY A 194 0.95 9.95 -9.84
CA GLY A 194 2.11 9.25 -9.28
C GLY A 194 1.87 8.59 -7.93
N SER A 195 0.75 8.89 -7.24
CA SER A 195 0.41 8.22 -5.99
C SER A 195 -0.22 6.84 -6.24
N PHE A 196 -0.16 5.95 -5.25
CA PHE A 196 -0.80 4.64 -5.33
C PHE A 196 -2.29 4.73 -5.70
N VAL A 197 -3.04 5.61 -5.03
CA VAL A 197 -4.48 5.75 -5.29
C VAL A 197 -4.73 6.38 -6.66
N GLY A 198 -3.96 7.41 -7.02
CA GLY A 198 -4.10 8.09 -8.30
C GLY A 198 -3.82 7.16 -9.47
N SER A 199 -2.68 6.46 -9.45
CA SER A 199 -2.30 5.49 -10.49
C SER A 199 -3.26 4.29 -10.56
N PHE A 200 -3.74 3.79 -9.41
CA PHE A 200 -4.76 2.74 -9.38
C PHE A 200 -6.05 3.18 -10.08
N LEU A 201 -6.59 4.37 -9.75
CA LEU A 201 -7.83 4.86 -10.35
C LEU A 201 -7.68 5.15 -11.85
N GLU A 202 -6.47 5.54 -12.30
CA GLU A 202 -6.17 5.65 -13.73
C GLU A 202 -6.09 4.28 -14.40
N ASP A 203 -5.47 3.31 -13.73
CA ASP A 203 -5.35 1.95 -14.26
C ASP A 203 -6.71 1.27 -14.46
N VAL A 204 -7.71 1.58 -13.65
CA VAL A 204 -9.09 1.11 -13.86
C VAL A 204 -9.90 1.95 -14.85
N GLY A 205 -9.27 2.87 -15.59
CA GLY A 205 -9.85 3.57 -16.73
C GLY A 205 -10.44 4.95 -16.44
N ARG A 206 -10.10 5.59 -15.32
CA ARG A 206 -10.47 6.99 -15.04
C ARG A 206 -9.25 7.89 -15.17
N LYS A 207 -9.44 9.13 -15.59
CA LYS A 207 -8.36 10.11 -15.74
C LYS A 207 -8.25 10.97 -14.48
N ASN A 208 -7.05 11.04 -13.88
CA ASN A 208 -6.77 11.99 -12.81
C ASN A 208 -6.60 13.42 -13.41
N LEU A 209 -7.17 14.42 -12.74
CA LEU A 209 -7.00 15.81 -13.14
C LEU A 209 -5.58 16.33 -12.82
N LEU A 210 -4.91 15.68 -11.86
CA LEU A 210 -3.63 16.10 -11.33
C LEU A 210 -2.51 15.14 -11.80
N PRO A 211 -1.79 15.47 -12.89
CA PRO A 211 -0.64 14.69 -13.32
C PRO A 211 0.49 14.80 -12.29
N VAL A 212 1.47 13.91 -12.38
CA VAL A 212 2.69 13.99 -11.57
C VAL A 212 3.42 15.29 -11.88
N LYS A 213 3.83 16.02 -10.84
CA LYS A 213 4.63 17.24 -10.96
C LYS A 213 5.93 17.07 -10.14
N GLY A 214 7.03 16.85 -10.81
CA GLY A 214 8.29 16.53 -10.14
C GLY A 214 8.17 15.21 -9.37
N ASP A 215 8.59 15.20 -8.11
CA ASP A 215 8.50 14.06 -7.18
C ASP A 215 7.23 14.09 -6.29
N GLN A 216 6.35 15.08 -6.50
CA GLN A 216 5.16 15.26 -5.68
C GLN A 216 4.06 14.27 -6.08
N THR A 217 3.89 13.22 -5.30
CA THR A 217 2.78 12.26 -5.48
C THR A 217 1.51 12.71 -4.75
N GLN A 218 1.62 13.63 -3.79
CA GLN A 218 0.51 14.20 -3.01
C GLN A 218 0.89 15.56 -2.42
N TYR A 219 -0.06 16.49 -2.29
CA TYR A 219 0.14 17.80 -1.68
C TYR A 219 -1.17 18.40 -1.14
N GLU A 220 -1.05 19.32 -0.20
CA GLU A 220 -2.22 20.00 0.40
C GLU A 220 -2.73 21.13 -0.48
N ILE A 221 -4.06 21.31 -0.52
CA ILE A 221 -4.72 22.46 -1.16
C ILE A 221 -5.84 22.99 -0.26
N SER A 222 -6.16 24.27 -0.44
CA SER A 222 -7.31 24.91 0.21
C SER A 222 -8.61 24.67 -0.56
N LEU A 223 -9.75 25.09 0.00
CA LEU A 223 -11.04 25.07 -0.70
C LEU A 223 -11.01 25.94 -1.97
N GLU A 224 -10.35 27.09 -1.93
CA GLU A 224 -10.16 27.96 -3.09
C GLU A 224 -9.32 27.27 -4.17
N GLY A 225 -8.25 26.58 -3.77
CA GLY A 225 -7.43 25.76 -4.67
C GLY A 225 -8.25 24.64 -5.31
N LEU A 226 -9.11 23.98 -4.53
CA LEU A 226 -10.01 22.94 -5.05
C LEU A 226 -11.03 23.54 -6.03
N LEU A 227 -11.58 24.73 -5.74
CA LEU A 227 -12.51 25.45 -6.61
C LEU A 227 -11.82 25.90 -7.91
N ALA A 228 -10.56 26.32 -7.84
CA ALA A 228 -9.78 26.68 -9.03
C ALA A 228 -9.57 25.48 -9.97
N LEU A 229 -9.37 24.30 -9.41
CA LEU A 229 -9.32 23.04 -10.18
C LEU A 229 -10.69 22.65 -10.71
N ASN A 230 -11.75 22.95 -9.98
CA ASN A 230 -13.15 22.66 -10.27
C ASN A 230 -13.40 21.27 -10.86
N PRO A 231 -13.03 20.18 -10.17
CA PRO A 231 -13.19 18.84 -10.70
C PRO A 231 -14.66 18.48 -10.89
N SER A 232 -14.96 17.76 -11.96
CA SER A 232 -16.30 17.23 -12.23
C SER A 232 -16.63 15.97 -11.41
N THR A 233 -15.62 15.35 -10.84
CA THR A 233 -15.73 14.18 -9.95
C THR A 233 -14.71 14.32 -8.82
N LEU A 234 -15.17 14.13 -7.58
CA LEU A 234 -14.34 14.23 -6.37
C LEU A 234 -14.42 12.92 -5.61
N VAL A 235 -13.26 12.39 -5.22
CA VAL A 235 -13.12 11.18 -4.41
C VAL A 235 -12.47 11.57 -3.09
N LEU A 236 -13.17 11.40 -1.98
CA LEU A 236 -12.72 11.76 -0.65
C LEU A 236 -12.40 10.51 0.15
N PHE A 237 -11.25 10.50 0.80
CA PHE A 237 -10.84 9.47 1.75
C PHE A 237 -10.91 10.05 3.16
N THR A 238 -11.94 9.65 3.90
CA THR A 238 -12.23 10.12 5.26
C THR A 238 -12.06 8.99 6.28
N ALA A 239 -11.88 9.33 7.52
CA ALA A 239 -11.86 8.38 8.62
C ALA A 239 -13.18 8.46 9.41
N PRO A 240 -13.81 7.33 9.75
CA PRO A 240 -15.14 7.32 10.35
C PRO A 240 -15.18 7.89 11.78
N ASP A 241 -14.03 7.99 12.45
CA ASP A 241 -13.85 8.51 13.82
C ASP A 241 -13.32 9.96 13.84
N GLU A 242 -13.22 10.62 12.67
CA GLU A 242 -12.80 12.01 12.54
C GLU A 242 -13.87 12.84 11.83
N THR A 243 -14.07 14.10 12.25
CA THR A 243 -14.87 15.07 11.50
C THR A 243 -13.98 15.73 10.46
N PRO A 244 -14.14 15.42 9.15
CA PRO A 244 -13.29 15.99 8.13
C PRO A 244 -13.53 17.50 7.96
N ILE A 245 -12.51 18.28 7.58
CA ILE A 245 -12.64 19.73 7.34
C ILE A 245 -13.73 20.05 6.30
N THR A 246 -13.96 19.15 5.37
CA THR A 246 -15.02 19.28 4.35
C THR A 246 -16.43 19.26 4.95
N ALA A 247 -16.62 18.76 6.17
CA ALA A 247 -17.92 18.85 6.85
C ALA A 247 -18.32 20.31 7.10
N ALA A 248 -17.36 21.16 7.51
CA ALA A 248 -17.59 22.60 7.65
C ALA A 248 -17.79 23.30 6.30
N TRP A 249 -17.25 22.73 5.21
CA TRP A 249 -17.41 23.30 3.87
C TRP A 249 -18.78 23.05 3.26
N LYS A 250 -19.55 22.06 3.72
CA LYS A 250 -20.88 21.74 3.16
C LYS A 250 -21.82 22.95 3.07
N THR A 251 -21.75 23.87 4.00
CA THR A 251 -22.53 25.12 4.01
C THR A 251 -21.82 26.31 3.34
N ASN A 252 -20.56 26.13 2.93
CA ASN A 252 -19.79 27.19 2.30
C ASN A 252 -20.21 27.38 0.83
N PRO A 253 -20.53 28.63 0.38
CA PRO A 253 -20.88 28.89 -1.02
C PRO A 253 -19.83 28.44 -2.04
N LEU A 254 -18.54 28.45 -1.71
CA LEU A 254 -17.49 27.96 -2.59
C LEU A 254 -17.61 26.44 -2.84
N TRP A 255 -17.90 25.67 -1.77
CA TRP A 255 -18.14 24.23 -1.88
C TRP A 255 -19.34 23.93 -2.77
N GLN A 256 -20.44 24.66 -2.60
CA GLN A 256 -21.66 24.49 -3.38
C GLN A 256 -21.48 24.83 -4.88
N ARG A 257 -20.46 25.61 -5.21
CA ARG A 257 -20.11 25.96 -6.60
C ARG A 257 -19.24 24.91 -7.29
N LEU A 258 -18.67 23.95 -6.54
CA LEU A 258 -17.87 22.88 -7.14
C LEU A 258 -18.72 22.04 -8.12
N SER A 259 -18.21 21.83 -9.31
CA SER A 259 -18.87 21.03 -10.34
C SER A 259 -19.21 19.62 -9.84
N ALA A 260 -18.31 18.97 -9.10
CA ALA A 260 -18.55 17.66 -8.51
C ALA A 260 -19.74 17.64 -7.54
N VAL A 261 -19.89 18.70 -6.73
CA VAL A 261 -21.02 18.86 -5.79
C VAL A 261 -22.32 19.04 -6.53
N GLN A 262 -22.38 19.98 -7.49
CA GLN A 262 -23.57 20.25 -8.31
C GLN A 262 -24.02 19.03 -9.11
N ARG A 263 -23.08 18.20 -9.56
CA ARG A 263 -23.35 16.98 -10.32
C ARG A 263 -23.72 15.78 -9.44
N GLY A 264 -23.61 15.90 -8.10
CA GLY A 264 -23.73 14.76 -7.18
C GLY A 264 -22.67 13.67 -7.45
N ARG A 265 -21.42 14.07 -7.73
CA ARG A 265 -20.28 13.19 -8.04
C ARG A 265 -19.18 13.31 -6.99
N VAL A 266 -19.58 13.37 -5.73
CA VAL A 266 -18.67 13.33 -4.58
C VAL A 266 -18.78 11.94 -3.96
N TYR A 267 -17.71 11.17 -4.04
CA TYR A 267 -17.59 9.80 -3.54
C TYR A 267 -16.77 9.80 -2.25
N GLU A 268 -17.19 8.99 -1.28
CA GLU A 268 -16.50 8.84 -0.02
C GLU A 268 -16.07 7.40 0.21
N PHE A 269 -14.81 7.21 0.60
CA PHE A 269 -14.23 5.91 0.95
C PHE A 269 -13.48 5.99 2.27
N ASN A 270 -13.38 4.85 2.96
CA ASN A 270 -12.62 4.76 4.19
C ASN A 270 -11.12 4.96 3.94
N ARG A 271 -10.55 6.02 4.51
CA ARG A 271 -9.14 6.41 4.37
C ARG A 271 -8.17 5.30 4.78
N ASP A 272 -8.48 4.59 5.87
CA ASP A 272 -7.56 3.60 6.42
C ASP A 272 -7.42 2.39 5.50
N ASN A 273 -8.49 2.00 4.81
CA ASN A 273 -8.45 0.91 3.84
C ASN A 273 -7.79 1.32 2.50
N TRP A 274 -7.96 2.57 2.08
CA TRP A 274 -7.56 3.00 0.74
C TRP A 274 -6.15 3.59 0.67
N THR A 275 -5.79 4.43 1.65
CA THR A 275 -4.55 5.22 1.55
C THR A 275 -3.45 4.75 2.49
N ARG A 276 -3.77 3.84 3.41
CA ARG A 276 -2.81 3.31 4.38
C ARG A 276 -2.45 1.84 4.12
N GLY A 277 -3.38 1.04 3.59
CA GLY A 277 -3.18 -0.38 3.28
C GLY A 277 -2.16 -0.61 2.17
N ARG A 278 -2.45 -0.17 0.99
CA ARG A 278 -1.56 -0.19 -0.21
C ARG A 278 -0.86 -1.52 -0.48
N GLY A 279 -1.58 -2.64 -0.37
CA GLY A 279 -1.08 -4.00 -0.64
C GLY A 279 -2.02 -4.78 -1.55
N PRO A 280 -1.68 -6.02 -1.94
CA PRO A 280 -2.53 -6.87 -2.78
C PRO A 280 -3.93 -7.11 -2.21
N LEU A 281 -4.06 -7.26 -0.87
CA LEU A 281 -5.36 -7.45 -0.21
C LEU A 281 -6.17 -6.14 -0.21
N ALA A 282 -5.52 -5.00 0.09
CA ALA A 282 -6.14 -3.69 -0.01
C ALA A 282 -6.65 -3.43 -1.43
N LEU A 283 -5.85 -3.72 -2.45
CA LEU A 283 -6.22 -3.51 -3.84
C LEU A 283 -7.48 -4.31 -4.23
N LYS A 284 -7.59 -5.56 -3.78
CA LYS A 284 -8.79 -6.38 -4.01
C LYS A 284 -10.04 -5.72 -3.42
N LEU A 285 -9.95 -5.17 -2.20
CA LEU A 285 -11.03 -4.42 -1.57
C LEU A 285 -11.35 -3.14 -2.35
N MET A 286 -10.32 -2.37 -2.73
CA MET A 286 -10.48 -1.12 -3.48
C MET A 286 -11.17 -1.33 -4.82
N VAL A 287 -10.81 -2.37 -5.58
CA VAL A 287 -11.47 -2.71 -6.85
C VAL A 287 -12.95 -3.00 -6.63
N ALA A 288 -13.30 -3.81 -5.63
CA ALA A 288 -14.69 -4.13 -5.32
C ALA A 288 -15.50 -2.87 -4.98
N GLN A 289 -14.95 -1.98 -4.13
CA GLN A 289 -15.59 -0.73 -3.75
C GLN A 289 -15.67 0.27 -4.93
N THR A 290 -14.67 0.32 -5.79
CA THR A 290 -14.68 1.17 -6.98
C THR A 290 -15.81 0.79 -7.94
N ILE A 291 -16.08 -0.51 -8.10
CA ILE A 291 -17.21 -1.00 -8.90
C ILE A 291 -18.54 -0.69 -8.20
N ALA A 292 -18.66 -1.04 -6.91
CA ALA A 292 -19.89 -0.88 -6.14
C ALA A 292 -20.30 0.60 -6.00
N SER A 293 -19.34 1.51 -5.87
CA SER A 293 -19.59 2.95 -5.76
C SER A 293 -20.13 3.60 -7.05
N ARG A 294 -20.11 2.88 -8.18
CA ARG A 294 -20.46 3.40 -9.50
C ARG A 294 -19.55 4.52 -10.02
N PHE A 295 -18.37 4.68 -9.38
CA PHE A 295 -17.38 5.68 -9.77
C PHE A 295 -16.91 5.49 -11.22
N LEU A 296 -16.70 4.25 -11.65
CA LEU A 296 -16.24 3.94 -13.01
C LEU A 296 -17.25 4.38 -14.08
N GLN A 297 -18.55 4.30 -13.78
CA GLN A 297 -19.62 4.75 -14.68
C GLN A 297 -19.85 6.26 -14.68
N ASP A 298 -19.13 7.03 -13.87
CA ASP A 298 -19.40 8.44 -13.60
C ASP A 298 -20.89 8.67 -13.22
N ALA A 299 -21.45 7.77 -12.41
CA ALA A 299 -22.82 7.81 -11.95
C ALA A 299 -22.90 8.28 -10.50
N ALA A 300 -24.06 8.76 -10.03
CA ALA A 300 -24.21 9.15 -8.63
C ALA A 300 -23.91 7.97 -7.68
N PRO A 301 -23.10 8.18 -6.61
CA PRO A 301 -22.79 7.13 -5.67
C PRO A 301 -24.02 6.65 -4.91
N PRO A 302 -24.15 5.35 -4.62
CA PRO A 302 -25.08 4.82 -3.63
C PRO A 302 -24.85 5.45 -2.25
N ALA A 303 -25.83 5.33 -1.33
CA ALA A 303 -25.79 5.99 -0.03
C ALA A 303 -24.52 5.71 0.78
N GLU A 304 -24.04 4.45 0.75
CA GLU A 304 -22.83 4.01 1.46
C GLU A 304 -21.52 4.63 0.95
N PHE A 305 -21.52 5.23 -0.25
CA PHE A 305 -20.34 5.90 -0.87
C PHE A 305 -20.58 7.39 -1.12
N ARG A 306 -21.68 7.94 -0.58
CA ARG A 306 -22.05 9.35 -0.77
C ARG A 306 -21.50 10.19 0.37
N TYR A 307 -20.75 11.24 -0.02
CA TYR A 307 -20.27 12.24 0.92
C TYR A 307 -21.39 13.18 1.43
#